data_3b49fb163a5ffe8b22140debf83036dd
#
_entry.id   3b49fb163a5ffe8b22140debf83036dd
#
_cell.length_a   1.000
_cell.length_b   1.000
_cell.length_c   1.000
_cell.angle_alpha   90.00
_cell.angle_beta   90.00
_cell.angle_gamma   90.00
#
_symmetry.space_group_name_H-M   'P 1'
#
loop_
_entity.id
_entity.type
_entity.pdbx_description
1 polymer ?
#
loop_
_entity_poly.entity_id
_entity_poly.type
_entity_poly.pdbx_seq_one_letter_code
_entity_poly.pdbx_strand_id
1 'polypeptide(L)'
;MPNTQIIKAITITATPHEVWRVFTDPKVTMLMGGHYVSSWKTGESLQWKDADGKFYSYGIILELETDKLLKHSLYDMKTKSRITSYITYRFEDMGKYTILHADEELTFDMRDDQFEEALEGWDLALDTVKEIAERS
;
A
#
# COMPACT_ATOMS: atom_id res chain seq x y z
N MET A 1 17.94 -2.28 18.17
CA MET A 1 17.81 -1.80 16.77
C MET A 1 16.60 -0.91 16.65
N PRO A 2 16.70 0.23 15.99
CA PRO A 2 15.52 1.09 15.78
C PRO A 2 14.51 0.41 14.85
N ASN A 3 13.24 0.65 15.13
CA ASN A 3 12.12 0.14 14.33
C ASN A 3 11.69 1.20 13.33
N THR A 4 12.49 1.37 12.27
CA THR A 4 12.30 2.44 11.30
C THR A 4 12.00 1.94 9.89
N GLN A 5 11.99 0.62 9.66
CA GLN A 5 11.75 0.07 8.33
C GLN A 5 11.04 -1.27 8.40
N ILE A 6 10.04 -1.43 7.53
CA ILE A 6 9.33 -2.71 7.32
C ILE A 6 9.53 -3.09 5.86
N ILE A 7 10.06 -4.29 5.61
CA ILE A 7 10.26 -4.80 4.25
C ILE A 7 9.53 -6.14 4.14
N LYS A 8 8.59 -6.23 3.19
CA LYS A 8 7.80 -7.42 2.94
C LYS A 8 7.77 -7.73 1.45
N ALA A 9 7.53 -8.99 1.12
CA ALA A 9 7.32 -9.43 -0.25
C ALA A 9 6.36 -10.62 -0.24
N ILE A 10 5.53 -10.71 -1.28
CA ILE A 10 4.60 -11.84 -1.43
C ILE A 10 4.53 -12.25 -2.91
N THR A 11 4.47 -13.55 -3.16
CA THR A 11 4.29 -14.11 -4.50
C THR A 11 2.80 -14.22 -4.79
N ILE A 12 2.37 -13.64 -5.91
CA ILE A 12 0.97 -13.61 -6.33
C ILE A 12 0.85 -14.25 -7.71
N THR A 13 0.00 -15.27 -7.85
CA THR A 13 -0.22 -15.94 -9.13
C THR A 13 -1.23 -15.13 -9.96
N ALA A 14 -0.75 -14.00 -10.46
CA ALA A 14 -1.50 -13.04 -11.28
C ALA A 14 -0.48 -12.17 -12.00
N THR A 15 -0.93 -11.47 -13.04
CA THR A 15 -0.07 -10.53 -13.77
C THR A 15 0.17 -9.26 -12.96
N PRO A 16 1.26 -8.51 -13.22
CA PRO A 16 1.45 -7.22 -12.56
C PRO A 16 0.26 -6.28 -12.71
N HIS A 17 -0.38 -6.27 -13.88
CA HIS A 17 -1.56 -5.44 -14.12
C HIS A 17 -2.74 -5.83 -13.23
N GLU A 18 -2.99 -7.12 -13.06
CA GLU A 18 -4.04 -7.60 -12.17
C GLU A 18 -3.79 -7.21 -10.71
N VAL A 19 -2.53 -7.29 -10.27
CA VAL A 19 -2.13 -6.85 -8.92
C VAL A 19 -2.27 -5.33 -8.80
N TRP A 20 -1.85 -4.59 -9.83
CA TRP A 20 -1.98 -3.12 -9.88
C TRP A 20 -3.43 -2.68 -9.73
N ARG A 21 -4.36 -3.38 -10.37
CA ARG A 21 -5.79 -3.08 -10.28
C ARG A 21 -6.36 -3.23 -8.89
N VAL A 22 -5.78 -4.09 -8.05
CA VAL A 22 -6.24 -4.21 -6.65
C VAL A 22 -6.06 -2.88 -5.92
N PHE A 23 -5.05 -2.09 -6.29
CA PHE A 23 -4.81 -0.77 -5.70
C PHE A 23 -5.60 0.33 -6.41
N THR A 24 -5.66 0.30 -7.74
CA THR A 24 -6.08 1.46 -8.55
C THR A 24 -7.50 1.42 -9.08
N ASP A 25 -8.12 0.25 -9.16
CA ASP A 25 -9.50 0.11 -9.60
C ASP A 25 -10.42 0.06 -8.38
N PRO A 26 -11.22 1.11 -8.13
CA PRO A 26 -12.08 1.16 -6.94
C PRO A 26 -13.01 -0.03 -6.78
N LYS A 27 -13.50 -0.58 -7.89
CA LYS A 27 -14.40 -1.75 -7.86
C LYS A 27 -13.69 -2.99 -7.32
N VAL A 28 -12.40 -3.14 -7.63
CA VAL A 28 -11.58 -4.24 -7.16
C VAL A 28 -11.11 -3.98 -5.74
N THR A 29 -10.61 -2.77 -5.47
CA THR A 29 -10.09 -2.37 -4.16
C THR A 29 -11.16 -2.48 -3.07
N MET A 30 -12.43 -2.21 -3.39
CA MET A 30 -13.54 -2.31 -2.43
C MET A 30 -13.67 -3.71 -1.80
N LEU A 31 -13.13 -4.74 -2.44
CA LEU A 31 -13.10 -6.08 -1.85
C LEU A 31 -12.21 -6.15 -0.62
N MET A 32 -11.35 -5.16 -0.40
CA MET A 32 -10.53 -5.01 0.80
C MET A 32 -11.25 -4.23 1.92
N GLY A 33 -12.49 -3.77 1.68
CA GLY A 33 -13.25 -3.00 2.66
C GLY A 33 -13.17 -1.48 2.48
N GLY A 34 -12.54 -1.02 1.41
CA GLY A 34 -12.41 0.38 1.08
C GLY A 34 -11.71 0.57 -0.24
N HIS A 35 -11.39 1.80 -0.58
CA HIS A 35 -10.67 2.10 -1.83
C HIS A 35 -9.87 3.38 -1.70
N TYR A 36 -8.89 3.54 -2.58
CA TYR A 36 -8.12 4.78 -2.66
C TYR A 36 -8.89 5.83 -3.46
N VAL A 37 -8.87 7.07 -2.97
CA VAL A 37 -9.37 8.23 -3.70
C VAL A 37 -8.16 9.02 -4.17
N SER A 38 -7.95 9.08 -5.48
CA SER A 38 -6.80 9.75 -6.08
C SER A 38 -7.03 9.97 -7.58
N SER A 39 -6.37 10.97 -8.14
CA SER A 39 -6.29 11.15 -9.59
C SER A 39 -5.18 10.29 -10.21
N TRP A 40 -4.41 9.59 -9.38
CA TRP A 40 -3.31 8.71 -9.79
C TRP A 40 -2.25 9.42 -10.65
N LYS A 41 -1.81 10.58 -10.16
CA LYS A 41 -0.73 11.37 -10.77
C LYS A 41 0.29 11.74 -9.70
N THR A 42 1.55 11.79 -10.08
CA THR A 42 2.63 12.25 -9.19
C THR A 42 2.32 13.66 -8.67
N GLY A 43 2.48 13.85 -7.36
CA GLY A 43 2.19 15.12 -6.70
C GLY A 43 0.75 15.26 -6.20
N GLU A 44 -0.14 14.37 -6.62
CA GLU A 44 -1.54 14.41 -6.19
C GLU A 44 -1.76 13.59 -4.91
N SER A 45 -2.87 13.88 -4.23
CA SER A 45 -3.21 13.19 -2.98
C SER A 45 -3.64 11.75 -3.22
N LEU A 46 -3.42 10.93 -2.19
CA LEU A 46 -3.84 9.53 -2.14
C LEU A 46 -4.46 9.30 -0.77
N GLN A 47 -5.76 9.01 -0.72
CA GLN A 47 -6.48 8.81 0.52
C GLN A 47 -7.19 7.46 0.52
N TRP A 48 -7.19 6.77 1.66
CA TRP A 48 -7.98 5.56 1.84
C TRP A 48 -9.33 5.91 2.45
N LYS A 49 -10.39 5.50 1.78
CA LYS A 49 -11.77 5.70 2.21
C LYS A 49 -12.42 4.33 2.44
N ASP A 50 -12.98 4.10 3.64
CA ASP A 50 -13.62 2.82 3.93
C ASP A 50 -15.03 2.72 3.33
N ALA A 51 -15.67 1.57 3.52
CA ALA A 51 -17.01 1.31 3.01
C ALA A 51 -18.07 2.27 3.57
N ASP A 52 -17.83 2.83 4.76
CA ASP A 52 -18.73 3.80 5.40
C ASP A 52 -18.47 5.23 4.95
N GLY A 53 -17.49 5.45 4.08
CA GLY A 53 -17.16 6.76 3.57
C GLY A 53 -16.18 7.56 4.43
N LYS A 54 -15.55 6.92 5.41
CA LYS A 54 -14.61 7.56 6.32
C LYS A 54 -13.18 7.44 5.79
N PHE A 55 -12.43 8.55 5.84
CA PHE A 55 -11.03 8.57 5.44
C PHE A 55 -10.14 8.14 6.59
N TYR A 56 -9.25 7.16 6.34
CA TYR A 56 -8.31 6.62 7.32
C TYR A 56 -6.86 6.97 7.06
N SER A 57 -6.53 7.40 5.84
CA SER A 57 -5.16 7.79 5.53
C SER A 57 -5.13 8.96 4.57
N TYR A 58 -4.02 9.68 4.60
CA TYR A 58 -3.74 10.78 3.68
C TYR A 58 -2.26 10.76 3.33
N GLY A 59 -1.98 10.89 2.05
CA GLY A 59 -0.61 10.97 1.56
C GLY A 59 -0.54 11.63 0.20
N ILE A 60 0.67 11.71 -0.34
CA ILE A 60 0.95 12.28 -1.65
C ILE A 60 1.70 11.23 -2.47
N ILE A 61 1.32 11.06 -3.73
CA ILE A 61 2.02 10.18 -4.67
C ILE A 61 3.35 10.83 -5.04
N LEU A 62 4.45 10.14 -4.77
CA LEU A 62 5.81 10.62 -5.03
C LEU A 62 6.39 10.07 -6.32
N GLU A 63 6.12 8.79 -6.61
CA GLU A 63 6.56 8.14 -7.85
C GLU A 63 5.46 7.18 -8.29
N LEU A 64 5.22 7.12 -9.58
CA LEU A 64 4.17 6.29 -10.15
C LEU A 64 4.59 5.79 -11.52
N GLU A 65 4.61 4.48 -11.70
CA GLU A 65 4.84 3.85 -12.99
C GLU A 65 3.86 2.68 -13.11
N THR A 66 2.96 2.78 -14.05
CA THR A 66 1.86 1.80 -14.22
C THR A 66 2.38 0.36 -14.24
N ASP A 67 1.76 -0.50 -13.43
CA ASP A 67 2.08 -1.92 -13.29
C ASP A 67 3.48 -2.22 -12.73
N LYS A 68 4.23 -1.20 -12.29
CA LYS A 68 5.62 -1.39 -11.85
C LYS A 68 5.94 -0.79 -10.49
N LEU A 69 5.49 0.44 -10.22
CA LEU A 69 5.94 1.18 -9.06
C LEU A 69 4.87 2.15 -8.56
N LEU A 70 4.66 2.14 -7.26
CA LEU A 70 3.88 3.16 -6.55
C LEU A 70 4.62 3.53 -5.28
N LYS A 71 5.02 4.79 -5.15
CA LYS A 71 5.61 5.31 -3.92
C LYS A 71 4.79 6.51 -3.46
N HIS A 72 4.42 6.50 -2.19
CA HIS A 72 3.66 7.61 -1.61
C HIS A 72 4.08 7.85 -0.16
N SER A 73 3.82 9.08 0.31
CA SER A 73 3.96 9.41 1.72
C SER A 73 2.68 9.05 2.47
N LEU A 74 2.79 8.98 3.80
CA LEU A 74 1.65 8.95 4.71
C LEU A 74 1.83 10.07 5.73
N TYR A 75 0.77 10.83 5.96
CA TYR A 75 0.76 11.93 6.90
C TYR A 75 0.01 11.56 8.17
N ASP A 76 0.35 12.21 9.27
CA ASP A 76 -0.44 12.17 10.49
C ASP A 76 -1.86 12.66 10.17
N MET A 77 -2.88 11.84 10.45
CA MET A 77 -4.26 12.18 10.14
C MET A 77 -4.81 13.33 10.97
N LYS A 78 -4.22 13.60 12.13
CA LYS A 78 -4.67 14.69 13.01
C LYS A 78 -4.27 16.06 12.46
N THR A 79 -3.02 16.19 12.06
CA THR A 79 -2.46 17.48 11.61
C THR A 79 -2.37 17.59 10.08
N LYS A 80 -2.21 16.45 9.39
CA LYS A 80 -1.96 16.35 7.95
C LYS A 80 -0.76 17.19 7.49
N SER A 81 0.16 17.48 8.42
CA SER A 81 1.35 18.30 8.15
C SER A 81 2.65 17.54 8.39
N ARG A 82 2.59 16.43 9.16
CA ARG A 82 3.76 15.63 9.50
C ARG A 82 3.74 14.31 8.74
N ILE A 83 4.80 14.04 8.01
CA ILE A 83 4.96 12.74 7.33
C ILE A 83 5.39 11.71 8.38
N THR A 84 4.65 10.61 8.48
CA THR A 84 4.94 9.51 9.41
C THR A 84 5.68 8.37 8.73
N SER A 85 5.46 8.17 7.43
CA SER A 85 6.19 7.14 6.69
C SER A 85 6.13 7.38 5.18
N TYR A 86 7.00 6.63 4.46
CA TYR A 86 6.99 6.53 3.00
C TYR A 86 6.80 5.07 2.66
N ILE A 87 5.83 4.78 1.79
CA ILE A 87 5.52 3.42 1.35
C ILE A 87 5.86 3.26 -0.12
N THR A 88 6.62 2.22 -0.45
CA THR A 88 6.98 1.89 -1.82
C THR A 88 6.48 0.49 -2.14
N TYR A 89 5.68 0.38 -3.22
CA TYR A 89 5.27 -0.91 -3.79
C TYR A 89 5.97 -1.10 -5.12
N ARG A 90 6.60 -2.26 -5.30
CA ARG A 90 7.19 -2.67 -6.57
C ARG A 90 6.52 -3.95 -7.03
N PHE A 91 6.17 -3.99 -8.31
CA PHE A 91 5.45 -5.10 -8.94
C PHE A 91 6.42 -5.79 -9.89
N GLU A 92 7.08 -6.83 -9.40
CA GLU A 92 8.11 -7.54 -10.17
C GLU A 92 7.45 -8.62 -11.02
N ASP A 93 7.56 -8.47 -12.35
CA ASP A 93 6.99 -9.42 -13.31
C ASP A 93 7.89 -10.65 -13.44
N MET A 94 7.40 -11.82 -13.02
CA MET A 94 8.12 -13.09 -13.11
C MET A 94 7.57 -14.00 -14.21
N GLY A 95 6.74 -13.44 -15.11
CA GLY A 95 6.13 -14.18 -16.20
C GLY A 95 4.81 -14.82 -15.81
N LYS A 96 4.85 -15.90 -15.04
CA LYS A 96 3.66 -16.64 -14.60
C LYS A 96 3.10 -16.15 -13.28
N TYR A 97 3.83 -15.30 -12.57
CA TYR A 97 3.43 -14.73 -11.30
C TYR A 97 4.10 -13.38 -11.11
N THR A 98 3.65 -12.66 -10.11
CA THR A 98 4.21 -11.37 -9.72
C THR A 98 4.74 -11.46 -8.29
N ILE A 99 5.88 -10.85 -8.03
CA ILE A 99 6.32 -10.63 -6.65
C ILE A 99 6.00 -9.19 -6.31
N LEU A 100 5.12 -9.00 -5.32
CA LEU A 100 4.79 -7.67 -4.81
C LEU A 100 5.70 -7.37 -3.63
N HIS A 101 6.55 -6.37 -3.79
CA HIS A 101 7.43 -5.86 -2.75
C HIS A 101 6.77 -4.66 -2.09
N ALA A 102 6.76 -4.63 -0.76
CA ALA A 102 6.26 -3.52 0.02
C ALA A 102 7.32 -3.09 1.03
N ASP A 103 7.64 -1.81 1.01
CA ASP A 103 8.66 -1.21 1.88
C ASP A 103 8.05 0.02 2.54
N GLU A 104 8.06 0.04 3.86
CA GLU A 104 7.61 1.23 4.61
C GLU A 104 8.79 1.78 5.41
N GLU A 105 9.19 3.01 5.09
CA GLU A 105 10.21 3.75 5.83
C GLU A 105 9.52 4.67 6.81
N LEU A 106 9.71 4.42 8.11
CA LEU A 106 9.14 5.25 9.17
C LEU A 106 10.04 6.45 9.43
N THR A 107 9.43 7.59 9.71
CA THR A 107 10.17 8.83 10.06
C THR A 107 10.48 8.90 11.54
N PHE A 108 10.17 7.87 12.31
CA PHE A 108 10.37 7.79 13.75
C PHE A 108 10.67 6.35 14.15
N ASP A 109 11.22 6.17 15.35
CA ASP A 109 11.46 4.85 15.92
C ASP A 109 10.18 4.36 16.60
N MET A 110 9.51 3.37 15.97
CA MET A 110 8.26 2.84 16.48
C MET A 110 8.49 1.93 17.68
N ARG A 111 7.63 2.00 18.70
CA ARG A 111 7.71 1.11 19.86
C ARG A 111 7.58 -0.35 19.41
N ASP A 112 8.23 -1.25 20.15
CA ASP A 112 8.28 -2.67 19.79
C ASP A 112 6.90 -3.29 19.64
N ASP A 113 5.97 -3.01 20.54
CA ASP A 113 4.62 -3.55 20.49
C ASP A 113 3.85 -3.07 19.26
N GLN A 114 3.98 -1.79 18.93
CA GLN A 114 3.35 -1.22 17.74
C GLN A 114 4.01 -1.74 16.45
N PHE A 115 5.31 -1.95 16.49
CA PHE A 115 6.04 -2.48 15.34
C PHE A 115 5.62 -3.91 15.02
N GLU A 116 5.44 -4.75 16.05
CA GLU A 116 4.91 -6.11 15.91
C GLU A 116 3.51 -6.10 15.26
N GLU A 117 2.64 -5.21 15.73
CA GLU A 117 1.30 -5.05 15.16
C GLU A 117 1.36 -4.60 13.69
N ALA A 118 2.29 -3.69 13.37
CA ALA A 118 2.48 -3.21 12.01
C ALA A 118 2.95 -4.32 11.08
N LEU A 119 3.87 -5.18 11.54
CA LEU A 119 4.34 -6.34 10.77
C LEU A 119 3.18 -7.29 10.46
N GLU A 120 2.35 -7.60 11.46
CA GLU A 120 1.17 -8.47 11.28
C GLU A 120 0.15 -7.83 10.35
N GLY A 121 -0.06 -6.53 10.49
CA GLY A 121 -0.97 -5.78 9.61
C GLY A 121 -0.54 -5.83 8.15
N TRP A 122 0.76 -5.72 7.89
CA TRP A 122 1.31 -5.83 6.54
C TRP A 122 1.09 -7.23 5.96
N ASP A 123 1.35 -8.27 6.76
CA ASP A 123 1.14 -9.65 6.30
C ASP A 123 -0.32 -9.89 5.92
N LEU A 124 -1.25 -9.42 6.75
CA LEU A 124 -2.68 -9.56 6.49
C LEU A 124 -3.11 -8.79 5.24
N ALA A 125 -2.62 -7.56 5.08
CA ALA A 125 -2.95 -6.73 3.92
C ALA A 125 -2.43 -7.35 2.62
N LEU A 126 -1.20 -7.84 2.62
CA LEU A 126 -0.61 -8.48 1.43
C LEU A 126 -1.31 -9.80 1.09
N ASP A 127 -1.69 -10.59 2.09
CA ASP A 127 -2.47 -11.82 1.87
C ASP A 127 -3.82 -11.49 1.22
N THR A 128 -4.45 -10.40 1.63
CA THR A 128 -5.73 -9.95 1.06
C THR A 128 -5.55 -9.51 -0.40
N VAL A 129 -4.50 -8.77 -0.70
CA VAL A 129 -4.17 -8.37 -2.08
C VAL A 129 -3.98 -9.61 -2.95
N LYS A 130 -3.24 -10.59 -2.45
CA LYS A 130 -3.00 -11.86 -3.15
C LYS A 130 -4.30 -12.58 -3.46
N GLU A 131 -5.18 -12.76 -2.48
CA GLU A 131 -6.47 -13.41 -2.66
C GLU A 131 -7.30 -12.74 -3.74
N ILE A 132 -7.40 -11.42 -3.69
CA ILE A 132 -8.21 -10.65 -4.64
C ILE A 132 -7.63 -10.74 -6.05
N ALA A 133 -6.32 -10.55 -6.20
CA ALA A 133 -5.66 -10.61 -7.51
C ALA A 133 -5.78 -11.99 -8.14
N GLU A 134 -5.65 -13.05 -7.36
CA GLU A 134 -5.70 -14.43 -7.86
C GLU A 134 -7.11 -14.88 -8.26
N ARG A 135 -8.14 -14.16 -7.84
CA ARG A 135 -9.53 -14.41 -8.26
C ARG A 135 -9.89 -13.74 -9.58
N SER A 136 -9.06 -12.84 -10.04
CA SER A 136 -9.34 -12.03 -11.24
C SER A 136 -9.24 -12.84 -12.53
#